data_d839ec51d86e191a80fcf0862eb2c187
#
_entry.id   d839ec51d86e191a80fcf0862eb2c187
#
_cell.length_a   1.000
_cell.length_b   1.000
_cell.length_c   1.000
_cell.angle_alpha   90.00
_cell.angle_beta   90.00
_cell.angle_gamma   90.00
#
_symmetry.space_group_name_H-M   'P 1'
#
loop_
_entity.id
_entity.type
_entity.pdbx_description
1 polymer ?
#
loop_
_entity_poly.entity_id
_entity_poly.type
_entity_poly.pdbx_seq_one_letter_code
_entity_poly.pdbx_strand_id
1 'polypeptide(L)'
;MKIAFSPLGCPQWSLEQIIETARANGYDGVELRCYNGSLDLLKTLGEFAGGPAGFRKRLARGGIEICCLDTSVQLADTDESVSEGDRMIDLAMVLGAPYLRVFGGEVPAGESRESCLARAAGKLAQLGKRAAQRGKRVLVETHDSFSTGASVAALLDAAGNDGVGALWDLHHPYRTGETPEKTAALIARRTYHAHVKDSRKDSGYSLLGEGDVPLDELVGKLHAANYRGYLCLEWEKMWHAELPEPEVALPQGARYLSEALTRLGIPRG
;
A
#
# COMPACT_ATOMS: atom_id res chain seq x y z
N MET A 1 2.51 14.02 8.33
CA MET A 1 2.32 12.91 7.37
C MET A 1 2.32 13.46 5.95
N LYS A 2 2.71 12.65 4.96
CA LYS A 2 2.63 12.95 3.53
C LYS A 2 1.39 12.31 2.92
N ILE A 3 0.98 12.77 1.74
CA ILE A 3 -0.10 12.13 0.98
C ILE A 3 0.41 11.58 -0.36
N ALA A 4 -0.13 10.44 -0.77
CA ALA A 4 0.18 9.79 -2.03
C ALA A 4 -1.08 9.22 -2.67
N PHE A 5 -0.97 8.78 -3.91
CA PHE A 5 -1.99 7.95 -4.56
C PHE A 5 -1.37 6.81 -5.35
N SER A 6 -2.15 5.76 -5.56
CA SER A 6 -1.76 4.64 -6.41
C SER A 6 -2.27 4.85 -7.84
N PRO A 7 -1.43 4.68 -8.89
CA PRO A 7 -1.88 4.65 -10.29
C PRO A 7 -2.92 3.57 -10.60
N LEU A 8 -3.22 2.68 -9.66
CA LEU A 8 -4.38 1.80 -9.73
C LEU A 8 -5.68 2.58 -9.98
N GLY A 9 -5.76 3.81 -9.45
CA GLY A 9 -6.86 4.74 -9.67
C GLY A 9 -6.89 5.38 -11.06
N CYS A 10 -5.79 5.32 -11.83
CA CYS A 10 -5.67 5.93 -13.15
C CYS A 10 -4.85 5.04 -14.10
N PRO A 11 -5.25 3.77 -14.33
CA PRO A 11 -4.41 2.75 -14.95
C PRO A 11 -3.99 3.07 -16.40
N GLN A 12 -4.74 3.93 -17.08
CA GLN A 12 -4.47 4.31 -18.48
C GLN A 12 -3.66 5.61 -18.63
N TRP A 13 -3.31 6.26 -17.49
CA TRP A 13 -2.59 7.52 -17.55
C TRP A 13 -1.11 7.34 -17.88
N SER A 14 -0.60 8.28 -18.68
CA SER A 14 0.83 8.45 -18.90
C SER A 14 1.54 8.92 -17.63
N LEU A 15 2.84 8.73 -17.58
CA LEU A 15 3.64 9.23 -16.46
C LEU A 15 3.54 10.77 -16.30
N GLU A 16 3.41 11.49 -17.41
CA GLU A 16 3.21 12.93 -17.42
C GLU A 16 1.91 13.33 -16.73
N GLN A 17 0.79 12.67 -17.06
CA GLN A 17 -0.50 12.91 -16.40
C GLN A 17 -0.45 12.60 -14.89
N ILE A 18 0.22 11.53 -14.50
CA ILE A 18 0.44 11.17 -13.09
C ILE A 18 1.22 12.30 -12.38
N ILE A 19 2.32 12.78 -12.97
CA ILE A 19 3.14 13.85 -12.39
C ILE A 19 2.37 15.18 -12.30
N GLU A 20 1.68 15.56 -13.36
CA GLU A 20 0.90 16.80 -13.42
C GLU A 20 -0.21 16.79 -12.36
N THR A 21 -0.96 15.68 -12.25
CA THR A 21 -2.03 15.53 -11.26
C THR A 21 -1.49 15.53 -9.84
N ALA A 22 -0.39 14.82 -9.59
CA ALA A 22 0.26 14.82 -8.29
C ALA A 22 0.65 16.24 -7.85
N ARG A 23 1.29 17.00 -8.73
CA ARG A 23 1.70 18.38 -8.45
C ARG A 23 0.52 19.33 -8.28
N ALA A 24 -0.45 19.26 -9.18
CA ALA A 24 -1.63 20.15 -9.16
C ALA A 24 -2.46 20.00 -7.88
N ASN A 25 -2.48 18.78 -7.30
CA ASN A 25 -3.27 18.47 -6.11
C ASN A 25 -2.42 18.34 -4.83
N GLY A 26 -1.11 18.61 -4.90
CA GLY A 26 -0.23 18.61 -3.73
C GLY A 26 0.03 17.22 -3.15
N TYR A 27 0.00 16.17 -3.97
CA TYR A 27 0.52 14.87 -3.56
C TYR A 27 2.05 14.90 -3.46
N ASP A 28 2.58 14.25 -2.45
CA ASP A 28 4.03 14.17 -2.18
C ASP A 28 4.66 12.96 -2.87
N GLY A 29 3.87 11.94 -3.18
CA GLY A 29 4.37 10.70 -3.76
C GLY A 29 3.33 9.90 -4.52
N VAL A 30 3.81 8.84 -5.15
CA VAL A 30 3.00 7.79 -5.78
C VAL A 30 3.44 6.43 -5.27
N GLU A 31 2.49 5.51 -5.19
CA GLU A 31 2.71 4.11 -4.91
C GLU A 31 2.55 3.32 -6.21
N LEU A 32 3.55 2.56 -6.59
CA LEU A 32 3.51 1.85 -7.87
C LEU A 32 2.89 0.46 -7.69
N ARG A 33 1.62 0.32 -8.06
CA ARG A 33 0.90 -0.96 -8.18
C ARG A 33 0.74 -1.41 -9.63
N CYS A 34 0.53 -0.45 -10.52
CA CYS A 34 0.42 -0.68 -11.95
C CYS A 34 1.02 0.48 -12.74
N TYR A 35 1.30 0.23 -14.01
CA TYR A 35 1.65 1.26 -14.98
C TYR A 35 1.22 0.82 -16.38
N ASN A 36 0.68 1.75 -17.16
CA ASN A 36 0.21 1.51 -18.53
C ASN A 36 -0.77 0.31 -18.61
N GLY A 37 -1.74 0.27 -17.67
CA GLY A 37 -2.77 -0.76 -17.60
C GLY A 37 -2.27 -2.16 -17.19
N SER A 38 -1.04 -2.30 -16.74
CA SER A 38 -0.44 -3.60 -16.42
C SER A 38 0.10 -3.64 -14.97
N LEU A 39 -0.06 -4.79 -14.33
CA LEU A 39 0.54 -5.12 -13.03
C LEU A 39 1.98 -5.65 -13.18
N ASP A 40 2.39 -6.06 -14.38
CA ASP A 40 3.75 -6.50 -14.66
C ASP A 40 4.69 -5.30 -14.77
N LEU A 41 5.08 -4.77 -13.61
CA LEU A 41 5.97 -3.62 -13.52
C LEU A 41 7.40 -3.91 -14.00
N LEU A 42 7.86 -5.16 -13.91
CA LEU A 42 9.17 -5.54 -14.46
C LEU A 42 9.19 -5.34 -15.96
N LYS A 43 8.14 -5.78 -16.66
CA LYS A 43 8.01 -5.62 -18.10
C LYS A 43 7.77 -4.15 -18.47
N THR A 44 6.73 -3.53 -17.94
CA THR A 44 6.32 -2.19 -18.36
C THR A 44 7.36 -1.11 -18.06
N LEU A 45 8.04 -1.20 -16.91
CA LEU A 45 9.13 -0.27 -16.60
C LEU A 45 10.43 -0.64 -17.32
N GLY A 46 10.63 -1.92 -17.65
CA GLY A 46 11.74 -2.35 -18.50
C GLY A 46 11.66 -1.79 -19.92
N GLU A 47 10.45 -1.66 -20.45
CA GLU A 47 10.16 -1.08 -21.77
C GLU A 47 10.13 0.47 -21.76
N PHE A 48 10.10 1.10 -20.58
CA PHE A 48 10.12 2.57 -20.46
C PHE A 48 11.46 3.15 -20.93
N ALA A 49 11.43 4.31 -21.55
CA ALA A 49 12.63 4.99 -22.04
C ALA A 49 13.63 5.30 -20.90
N GLY A 50 14.76 4.60 -20.87
CA GLY A 50 15.75 4.64 -19.79
C GLY A 50 15.46 3.66 -18.65
N GLY A 51 14.51 2.73 -18.85
CA GLY A 51 14.14 1.69 -17.90
C GLY A 51 13.58 2.23 -16.58
N PRO A 52 13.57 1.41 -15.51
CA PRO A 52 13.07 1.83 -14.19
C PRO A 52 13.82 3.04 -13.61
N ALA A 53 15.11 3.18 -13.89
CA ALA A 53 15.90 4.33 -13.47
C ALA A 53 15.47 5.63 -14.19
N GLY A 54 15.14 5.54 -15.47
CA GLY A 54 14.58 6.64 -16.25
C GLY A 54 13.21 7.07 -15.71
N PHE A 55 12.36 6.11 -15.39
CA PHE A 55 11.04 6.33 -14.78
C PHE A 55 11.17 7.08 -13.44
N ARG A 56 12.00 6.56 -12.53
CA ARG A 56 12.31 7.24 -11.25
C ARG A 56 12.79 8.67 -11.45
N LYS A 57 13.73 8.87 -12.39
CA LYS A 57 14.29 10.21 -12.68
C LYS A 57 13.22 11.19 -13.16
N ARG A 58 12.24 10.72 -13.94
CA ARG A 58 11.12 11.56 -14.41
C ARG A 58 10.23 11.99 -13.25
N LEU A 59 9.81 11.06 -12.38
CA LEU A 59 9.04 11.37 -11.16
C LEU A 59 9.79 12.37 -10.27
N ALA A 60 11.06 12.11 -9.99
CA ALA A 60 11.89 12.97 -9.15
C ALA A 60 12.03 14.40 -9.68
N ARG A 61 12.13 14.58 -11.02
CA ARG A 61 12.10 15.90 -11.66
C ARG A 61 10.78 16.63 -11.46
N GLY A 62 9.68 15.88 -11.32
CA GLY A 62 8.37 16.41 -10.96
C GLY A 62 8.24 16.72 -9.46
N GLY A 63 9.23 16.40 -8.64
CA GLY A 63 9.16 16.53 -7.18
C GLY A 63 8.33 15.42 -6.51
N ILE A 64 8.10 14.30 -7.21
CA ILE A 64 7.25 13.20 -6.74
C ILE A 64 8.12 12.02 -6.31
N GLU A 65 7.90 11.52 -5.09
CA GLU A 65 8.59 10.35 -4.54
C GLU A 65 7.84 9.06 -4.92
N ILE A 66 8.56 7.93 -5.00
CA ILE A 66 7.94 6.60 -5.02
C ILE A 66 7.92 6.10 -3.58
N CYS A 67 6.73 6.09 -2.97
CA CYS A 67 6.58 5.79 -1.54
C CYS A 67 6.48 4.30 -1.23
N CYS A 68 5.97 3.49 -2.15
CA CYS A 68 5.88 2.04 -2.04
C CYS A 68 5.89 1.41 -3.43
N LEU A 69 6.37 0.17 -3.54
CA LEU A 69 6.21 -0.69 -4.70
C LEU A 69 5.29 -1.84 -4.32
N ASP A 70 4.11 -1.88 -4.93
CA ASP A 70 3.12 -2.90 -4.65
C ASP A 70 3.23 -4.05 -5.63
N THR A 71 3.24 -5.26 -5.09
CA THR A 71 3.41 -6.48 -5.88
C THR A 71 2.15 -7.35 -5.87
N SER A 72 2.16 -8.39 -6.70
CA SER A 72 1.17 -9.48 -6.66
C SER A 72 1.65 -10.68 -5.83
N VAL A 73 2.78 -10.57 -5.14
CA VAL A 73 3.34 -11.64 -4.30
C VAL A 73 2.38 -11.98 -3.17
N GLN A 74 1.96 -13.23 -3.10
CA GLN A 74 1.13 -13.80 -2.03
C GLN A 74 1.96 -14.80 -1.21
N LEU A 75 2.08 -14.57 0.09
CA LEU A 75 2.90 -15.39 0.98
C LEU A 75 2.32 -16.79 1.19
N ALA A 76 0.99 -16.91 1.16
CA ALA A 76 0.27 -18.17 1.28
C ALA A 76 0.36 -19.04 0.02
N ASP A 77 0.80 -18.50 -1.10
CA ASP A 77 0.91 -19.19 -2.37
C ASP A 77 2.15 -20.10 -2.46
N THR A 78 2.51 -20.56 -3.66
CA THR A 78 3.63 -21.46 -3.93
C THR A 78 5.00 -20.87 -3.58
N ASP A 79 6.08 -21.66 -3.68
CA ASP A 79 7.44 -21.21 -3.39
C ASP A 79 7.99 -20.19 -4.40
N GLU A 80 7.37 -20.08 -5.58
CA GLU A 80 7.71 -19.07 -6.59
C GLU A 80 7.52 -17.64 -6.09
N SER A 81 6.65 -17.42 -5.10
CA SER A 81 6.40 -16.11 -4.48
C SER A 81 7.68 -15.48 -3.88
N VAL A 82 8.62 -16.29 -3.37
CA VAL A 82 9.91 -15.79 -2.85
C VAL A 82 10.80 -15.30 -3.97
N SER A 83 10.89 -16.03 -5.08
CA SER A 83 11.72 -15.63 -6.22
C SER A 83 11.17 -14.40 -6.93
N GLU A 84 9.85 -14.26 -6.99
CA GLU A 84 9.21 -13.03 -7.49
C GLU A 84 9.48 -11.86 -6.53
N GLY A 85 9.30 -12.06 -5.23
CA GLY A 85 9.60 -11.06 -4.22
C GLY A 85 11.03 -10.55 -4.30
N ASP A 86 12.02 -11.43 -4.56
CA ASP A 86 13.42 -11.03 -4.75
C ASP A 86 13.61 -10.09 -5.95
N ARG A 87 13.03 -10.44 -7.10
CA ARG A 87 13.09 -9.58 -8.29
C ARG A 87 12.45 -8.22 -8.04
N MET A 88 11.35 -8.20 -7.28
CA MET A 88 10.66 -6.96 -6.94
C MET A 88 11.45 -6.13 -5.91
N ILE A 89 12.20 -6.75 -4.98
CA ILE A 89 13.13 -6.05 -4.09
C ILE A 89 14.23 -5.34 -4.91
N ASP A 90 14.78 -6.02 -5.93
CA ASP A 90 15.79 -5.43 -6.81
C ASP A 90 15.20 -4.27 -7.63
N LEU A 91 13.96 -4.39 -8.12
CA LEU A 91 13.26 -3.30 -8.77
C LEU A 91 13.03 -2.11 -7.82
N ALA A 92 12.62 -2.36 -6.57
CA ALA A 92 12.43 -1.33 -5.55
C ALA A 92 13.73 -0.55 -5.26
N MET A 93 14.89 -1.21 -5.34
CA MET A 93 16.19 -0.56 -5.22
C MET A 93 16.42 0.44 -6.35
N VAL A 94 16.20 0.04 -7.60
CA VAL A 94 16.38 0.91 -8.76
C VAL A 94 15.42 2.09 -8.74
N LEU A 95 14.17 1.82 -8.39
CA LEU A 95 13.11 2.83 -8.25
C LEU A 95 13.34 3.77 -7.05
N GLY A 96 14.12 3.35 -6.06
CA GLY A 96 14.30 4.10 -4.81
C GLY A 96 13.12 3.98 -3.84
N ALA A 97 12.16 3.08 -4.11
CA ALA A 97 11.04 2.82 -3.20
C ALA A 97 11.57 2.27 -1.87
N PRO A 98 11.18 2.81 -0.72
CA PRO A 98 11.63 2.33 0.59
C PRO A 98 10.99 1.00 0.97
N TYR A 99 9.79 0.74 0.47
CA TYR A 99 8.95 -0.37 0.85
C TYR A 99 8.53 -1.20 -0.35
N LEU A 100 8.32 -2.49 -0.08
CA LEU A 100 7.71 -3.46 -0.98
C LEU A 100 6.48 -4.04 -0.30
N ARG A 101 5.29 -3.88 -0.87
CA ARG A 101 4.08 -4.52 -0.35
C ARG A 101 3.92 -5.92 -0.93
N VAL A 102 3.58 -6.85 -0.05
CA VAL A 102 3.13 -8.21 -0.38
C VAL A 102 1.79 -8.49 0.29
N PHE A 103 1.03 -9.43 -0.26
CA PHE A 103 -0.19 -9.95 0.37
C PHE A 103 0.13 -11.14 1.28
N GLY A 104 -0.68 -11.31 2.33
CA GLY A 104 -0.74 -12.58 3.06
C GLY A 104 -1.25 -13.71 2.18
N GLY A 105 -2.24 -13.40 1.34
CA GLY A 105 -2.92 -14.32 0.44
C GLY A 105 -4.07 -15.09 1.10
N GLU A 106 -4.73 -15.94 0.33
CA GLU A 106 -5.81 -16.78 0.84
C GLU A 106 -5.25 -18.06 1.47
N VAL A 107 -5.89 -18.52 2.55
CA VAL A 107 -5.57 -19.83 3.13
C VAL A 107 -6.01 -20.91 2.14
N PRO A 108 -5.09 -21.75 1.63
CA PRO A 108 -5.44 -22.78 0.65
C PRO A 108 -6.49 -23.77 1.18
N ALA A 109 -7.34 -24.24 0.29
CA ALA A 109 -8.33 -25.25 0.65
C ALA A 109 -7.66 -26.52 1.21
N GLY A 110 -8.10 -26.97 2.39
CA GLY A 110 -7.56 -28.14 3.06
C GLY A 110 -6.31 -27.89 3.92
N GLU A 111 -5.74 -26.69 3.90
CA GLU A 111 -4.68 -26.29 4.82
C GLU A 111 -5.25 -25.63 6.08
N SER A 112 -4.67 -25.94 7.25
CA SER A 112 -5.05 -25.21 8.47
C SER A 112 -4.49 -23.80 8.47
N ARG A 113 -5.21 -22.86 9.11
CA ARG A 113 -4.75 -21.48 9.26
C ARG A 113 -3.36 -21.38 9.92
N GLU A 114 -3.08 -22.25 10.90
CA GLU A 114 -1.80 -22.30 11.61
C GLU A 114 -0.65 -22.73 10.69
N SER A 115 -0.88 -23.80 9.89
CA SER A 115 0.11 -24.27 8.90
C SER A 115 0.40 -23.19 7.86
N CYS A 116 -0.64 -22.58 7.29
CA CYS A 116 -0.53 -21.50 6.33
C CYS A 116 0.26 -20.31 6.92
N LEU A 117 -0.08 -19.89 8.14
CA LEU A 117 0.62 -18.79 8.83
C LEU A 117 2.09 -19.10 9.04
N ALA A 118 2.43 -20.28 9.50
CA ALA A 118 3.83 -20.68 9.72
C ALA A 118 4.63 -20.66 8.42
N ARG A 119 4.07 -21.18 7.33
CA ARG A 119 4.68 -21.20 6.00
C ARG A 119 4.83 -19.78 5.44
N ALA A 120 3.79 -18.96 5.49
CA ALA A 120 3.81 -17.57 5.04
C ALA A 120 4.81 -16.73 5.85
N ALA A 121 4.91 -16.93 7.16
CA ALA A 121 5.90 -16.28 8.02
C ALA A 121 7.33 -16.64 7.66
N GLY A 122 7.59 -17.89 7.32
CA GLY A 122 8.91 -18.34 6.84
C GLY A 122 9.34 -17.61 5.56
N LYS A 123 8.42 -17.45 4.60
CA LYS A 123 8.66 -16.69 3.36
C LYS A 123 8.84 -15.19 3.63
N LEU A 124 8.00 -14.61 4.48
CA LEU A 124 8.11 -13.22 4.89
C LEU A 124 9.45 -12.94 5.57
N ALA A 125 9.89 -13.83 6.47
CA ALA A 125 11.18 -13.73 7.14
C ALA A 125 12.34 -13.74 6.15
N GLN A 126 12.27 -14.60 5.14
CA GLN A 126 13.28 -14.70 4.09
C GLN A 126 13.35 -13.43 3.24
N LEU A 127 12.20 -12.93 2.75
CA LEU A 127 12.10 -11.70 1.97
C LEU A 127 12.52 -10.48 2.81
N GLY A 128 12.08 -10.39 4.06
CA GLY A 128 12.44 -9.30 4.97
C GLY A 128 13.95 -9.22 5.21
N LYS A 129 14.61 -10.35 5.45
CA LYS A 129 16.08 -10.41 5.58
C LYS A 129 16.80 -9.90 4.33
N ARG A 130 16.34 -10.29 3.14
CA ARG A 130 16.91 -9.85 1.86
C ARG A 130 16.66 -8.37 1.60
N ALA A 131 15.46 -7.88 1.91
CA ALA A 131 15.12 -6.47 1.79
C ALA A 131 15.98 -5.61 2.74
N ALA A 132 16.14 -6.02 4.00
CA ALA A 132 16.96 -5.31 4.98
C ALA A 132 18.42 -5.18 4.54
N GLN A 133 19.01 -6.21 3.93
CA GLN A 133 20.35 -6.15 3.36
C GLN A 133 20.51 -5.08 2.26
N ARG A 134 19.40 -4.67 1.64
CA ARG A 134 19.33 -3.65 0.60
C ARG A 134 18.77 -2.31 1.10
N GLY A 135 18.62 -2.16 2.43
CA GLY A 135 18.04 -0.95 3.03
C GLY A 135 16.56 -0.75 2.69
N LYS A 136 15.82 -1.85 2.42
CA LYS A 136 14.40 -1.87 2.13
C LYS A 136 13.64 -2.64 3.19
N ARG A 137 12.31 -2.56 3.17
CA ARG A 137 11.43 -3.32 4.05
C ARG A 137 10.28 -3.93 3.27
N VAL A 138 9.91 -5.16 3.62
CA VAL A 138 8.72 -5.84 3.09
C VAL A 138 7.56 -5.58 4.03
N LEU A 139 6.46 -5.09 3.48
CA LEU A 139 5.23 -4.81 4.21
C LEU A 139 4.15 -5.82 3.84
N VAL A 140 3.52 -6.42 4.85
CA VAL A 140 2.32 -7.22 4.64
C VAL A 140 1.11 -6.32 4.77
N GLU A 141 0.26 -6.34 3.74
CA GLU A 141 -1.00 -5.62 3.77
C GLU A 141 -2.06 -6.36 4.59
N THR A 142 -2.91 -5.61 5.30
CA THR A 142 -4.15 -6.13 5.87
C THR A 142 -5.14 -6.41 4.74
N HIS A 143 -5.08 -7.62 4.14
CA HIS A 143 -5.84 -8.02 2.94
C HIS A 143 -6.12 -9.53 2.94
N ASP A 144 -7.02 -10.02 2.11
CA ASP A 144 -7.37 -11.44 1.92
C ASP A 144 -7.69 -12.15 3.27
N SER A 145 -7.20 -13.37 3.44
CA SER A 145 -7.32 -14.11 4.71
C SER A 145 -6.55 -13.46 5.87
N PHE A 146 -5.72 -12.45 5.61
CA PHE A 146 -4.96 -11.67 6.59
C PHE A 146 -5.49 -10.23 6.74
N SER A 147 -6.76 -9.99 6.46
CA SER A 147 -7.41 -8.67 6.48
C SER A 147 -7.54 -8.00 7.85
N THR A 148 -7.17 -8.65 8.96
CA THR A 148 -7.24 -8.07 10.32
C THR A 148 -5.87 -7.70 10.86
N GLY A 149 -5.81 -6.70 11.74
CA GLY A 149 -4.59 -6.37 12.49
C GLY A 149 -4.07 -7.57 13.29
N ALA A 150 -4.97 -8.40 13.81
CA ALA A 150 -4.59 -9.61 14.54
C ALA A 150 -3.85 -10.63 13.66
N SER A 151 -4.31 -10.85 12.43
CA SER A 151 -3.67 -11.80 11.52
C SER A 151 -2.31 -11.30 11.01
N VAL A 152 -2.20 -10.00 10.69
CA VAL A 152 -0.93 -9.39 10.29
C VAL A 152 0.06 -9.36 11.47
N ALA A 153 -0.40 -9.02 12.68
CA ALA A 153 0.45 -9.06 13.87
C ALA A 153 1.04 -10.46 14.10
N ALA A 154 0.21 -11.52 14.04
CA ALA A 154 0.65 -12.89 14.19
C ALA A 154 1.70 -13.28 13.11
N LEU A 155 1.49 -12.84 11.87
CA LEU A 155 2.43 -13.09 10.78
C LEU A 155 3.78 -12.37 10.99
N LEU A 156 3.76 -11.11 11.42
CA LEU A 156 4.96 -10.35 11.74
C LEU A 156 5.71 -10.91 12.95
N ASP A 157 5.00 -11.36 13.98
CA ASP A 157 5.59 -11.99 15.18
C ASP A 157 6.29 -13.29 14.80
N ALA A 158 5.65 -14.13 13.99
CA ALA A 158 6.22 -15.40 13.53
C ALA A 158 7.40 -15.20 12.56
N ALA A 159 7.43 -14.14 11.75
CA ALA A 159 8.54 -13.79 10.86
C ALA A 159 9.78 -13.30 11.63
N GLY A 160 9.60 -12.62 12.76
CA GLY A 160 10.62 -12.34 13.77
C GLY A 160 11.86 -11.57 13.30
N ASN A 161 11.72 -10.59 12.38
CA ASN A 161 12.86 -9.75 11.97
C ASN A 161 12.46 -8.30 11.66
N ASP A 162 13.44 -7.39 11.70
CA ASP A 162 13.25 -5.95 11.50
C ASP A 162 13.07 -5.53 10.02
N GLY A 163 13.29 -6.45 9.09
CA GLY A 163 13.12 -6.19 7.65
C GLY A 163 11.66 -6.27 7.19
N VAL A 164 10.73 -6.55 8.10
CA VAL A 164 9.29 -6.67 7.81
C VAL A 164 8.47 -5.63 8.57
N GLY A 165 7.26 -5.36 8.09
CA GLY A 165 6.32 -4.46 8.74
C GLY A 165 4.92 -4.61 8.18
N ALA A 166 4.00 -3.79 8.65
CA ALA A 166 2.63 -3.74 8.15
C ALA A 166 2.46 -2.61 7.13
N LEU A 167 1.70 -2.89 6.10
CA LEU A 167 0.91 -1.93 5.38
C LEU A 167 -0.51 -2.03 5.95
N TRP A 168 -0.94 -0.97 6.61
CA TRP A 168 -2.29 -0.94 7.14
C TRP A 168 -3.24 -0.31 6.12
N ASP A 169 -3.99 -1.15 5.41
CA ASP A 169 -5.18 -0.67 4.73
C ASP A 169 -6.24 -0.35 5.79
N LEU A 170 -6.64 0.92 5.89
CA LEU A 170 -7.55 1.38 6.94
C LEU A 170 -8.97 0.83 6.78
N HIS A 171 -9.31 0.38 5.58
CA HIS A 171 -10.64 -0.11 5.22
C HIS A 171 -10.86 -1.59 5.61
N HIS A 172 -9.92 -2.47 5.28
CA HIS A 172 -10.15 -3.92 5.37
C HIS A 172 -10.41 -4.43 6.80
N PRO A 173 -9.58 -4.11 7.83
CA PRO A 173 -9.87 -4.54 9.19
C PRO A 173 -11.22 -4.04 9.69
N TYR A 174 -11.55 -2.78 9.39
CA TYR A 174 -12.83 -2.21 9.78
C TYR A 174 -14.02 -2.94 9.13
N ARG A 175 -13.92 -3.26 7.84
CA ARG A 175 -14.96 -4.00 7.11
C ARG A 175 -15.12 -5.45 7.58
N THR A 176 -14.09 -6.05 8.12
CA THR A 176 -14.16 -7.39 8.74
C THR A 176 -14.64 -7.37 10.19
N GLY A 177 -14.95 -6.18 10.72
CA GLY A 177 -15.50 -5.99 12.07
C GLY A 177 -14.45 -5.83 13.17
N GLU A 178 -13.18 -5.66 12.83
CA GLU A 178 -12.15 -5.30 13.81
C GLU A 178 -12.20 -3.79 14.10
N THR A 179 -12.26 -3.40 15.39
CA THR A 179 -12.36 -1.98 15.74
C THR A 179 -11.04 -1.23 15.50
N PRO A 180 -11.09 0.09 15.21
CA PRO A 180 -9.89 0.91 15.04
C PRO A 180 -8.90 0.81 16.21
N GLU A 181 -9.39 0.76 17.45
CA GLU A 181 -8.57 0.59 18.65
C GLU A 181 -7.80 -0.72 18.65
N LYS A 182 -8.50 -1.82 18.31
CA LYS A 182 -7.91 -3.16 18.33
C LYS A 182 -6.84 -3.28 17.25
N THR A 183 -7.14 -2.86 16.03
CA THR A 183 -6.15 -2.86 14.94
C THR A 183 -4.94 -2.00 15.29
N ALA A 184 -5.16 -0.78 15.78
CA ALA A 184 -4.09 0.13 16.16
C ALA A 184 -3.20 -0.45 17.27
N ALA A 185 -3.79 -1.06 18.30
CA ALA A 185 -3.03 -1.67 19.40
C ALA A 185 -2.09 -2.79 18.90
N LEU A 186 -2.48 -3.49 17.84
CA LEU A 186 -1.77 -4.65 17.31
C LEU A 186 -0.66 -4.27 16.30
N ILE A 187 -0.95 -3.36 15.36
CA ILE A 187 -0.05 -3.12 14.23
C ILE A 187 0.40 -1.67 14.04
N ALA A 188 -0.23 -0.64 14.63
CA ALA A 188 0.07 0.74 14.29
C ALA A 188 1.55 1.12 14.47
N ARG A 189 2.23 0.59 15.49
CA ARG A 189 3.67 0.84 15.74
C ARG A 189 4.59 0.12 14.76
N ARG A 190 4.08 -0.86 14.02
CA ARG A 190 4.79 -1.62 12.98
C ARG A 190 4.29 -1.27 11.59
N THR A 191 3.43 -0.26 11.46
CA THR A 191 2.92 0.25 10.18
C THR A 191 3.91 1.26 9.60
N TYR A 192 4.31 1.04 8.35
CA TYR A 192 5.23 1.90 7.62
C TYR A 192 4.59 2.56 6.40
N HIS A 193 3.45 2.04 5.96
CA HIS A 193 2.64 2.60 4.88
C HIS A 193 1.16 2.39 5.19
N ALA A 194 0.28 3.25 4.69
CA ALA A 194 -1.14 3.14 4.94
C ALA A 194 -1.94 3.42 3.67
N HIS A 195 -2.86 2.50 3.33
CA HIS A 195 -3.87 2.72 2.32
C HIS A 195 -5.10 3.38 2.92
N VAL A 196 -5.65 4.33 2.18
CA VAL A 196 -6.89 5.03 2.54
C VAL A 196 -7.92 4.81 1.45
N LYS A 197 -9.00 4.17 1.83
CA LYS A 197 -10.18 3.92 1.01
C LYS A 197 -11.41 4.21 1.84
N ASP A 198 -12.50 4.56 1.18
CA ASP A 198 -13.80 4.69 1.82
C ASP A 198 -14.84 3.85 1.10
N SER A 199 -15.87 3.47 1.80
CA SER A 199 -16.98 2.71 1.24
C SER A 199 -18.20 2.85 2.13
N ARG A 200 -19.35 2.46 1.61
CA ARG A 200 -20.55 2.20 2.40
C ARG A 200 -20.78 0.71 2.48
N LYS A 201 -21.21 0.24 3.64
CA LYS A 201 -21.44 -1.20 3.89
C LYS A 201 -22.30 -1.86 2.80
N ASP A 202 -23.31 -1.14 2.31
CA ASP A 202 -24.32 -1.68 1.41
C ASP A 202 -24.14 -1.28 -0.08
N SER A 203 -23.18 -0.41 -0.41
CA SER A 203 -23.03 0.12 -1.77
C SER A 203 -21.61 0.15 -2.34
N GLY A 204 -20.64 -0.45 -1.64
CA GLY A 204 -19.26 -0.53 -2.11
C GLY A 204 -18.44 0.74 -1.95
N TYR A 205 -17.37 0.88 -2.75
CA TYR A 205 -16.44 2.01 -2.66
C TYR A 205 -17.09 3.35 -2.96
N SER A 206 -16.65 4.38 -2.26
CA SER A 206 -17.10 5.77 -2.39
C SER A 206 -15.90 6.72 -2.35
N LEU A 207 -16.10 7.96 -2.75
CA LEU A 207 -15.10 9.00 -2.52
C LEU A 207 -14.85 9.18 -1.02
N LEU A 208 -13.63 9.60 -0.65
CA LEU A 208 -13.27 9.76 0.76
C LEU A 208 -14.23 10.75 1.47
N GLY A 209 -14.74 10.34 2.61
CA GLY A 209 -15.71 11.09 3.41
C GLY A 209 -17.18 10.95 2.97
N GLU A 210 -17.46 10.20 1.91
CA GLU A 210 -18.82 9.86 1.49
C GLU A 210 -19.26 8.46 1.97
N GLY A 211 -18.35 7.69 2.51
CA GLY A 211 -18.58 6.38 3.09
C GLY A 211 -18.89 6.43 4.59
N ASP A 212 -18.69 5.29 5.23
CA ASP A 212 -18.89 5.13 6.69
C ASP A 212 -17.65 4.60 7.40
N VAL A 213 -16.49 4.55 6.71
CA VAL A 213 -15.22 4.21 7.35
C VAL A 213 -14.77 5.39 8.22
N PRO A 214 -14.45 5.17 9.50
CA PRO A 214 -14.09 6.26 10.42
C PRO A 214 -12.64 6.75 10.17
N LEU A 215 -12.40 7.35 8.98
CA LEU A 215 -11.05 7.69 8.50
C LEU A 215 -10.31 8.66 9.43
N ASP A 216 -10.99 9.68 9.96
CA ASP A 216 -10.34 10.63 10.89
C ASP A 216 -9.88 9.94 12.18
N GLU A 217 -10.66 9.01 12.70
CA GLU A 217 -10.27 8.19 13.86
C GLU A 217 -9.06 7.31 13.54
N LEU A 218 -9.09 6.58 12.42
CA LEU A 218 -8.02 5.68 11.99
C LEU A 218 -6.70 6.43 11.76
N VAL A 219 -6.75 7.59 11.09
CA VAL A 219 -5.59 8.48 10.90
C VAL A 219 -5.08 9.01 12.24
N GLY A 220 -5.99 9.36 13.17
CA GLY A 220 -5.65 9.76 14.54
C GLY A 220 -4.92 8.65 15.30
N LYS A 221 -5.34 7.38 15.16
CA LYS A 221 -4.66 6.22 15.76
C LYS A 221 -3.25 6.02 15.21
N LEU A 222 -3.06 6.15 13.88
CA LEU A 222 -1.74 6.14 13.25
C LEU A 222 -0.85 7.24 13.82
N HIS A 223 -1.38 8.46 13.91
CA HIS A 223 -0.61 9.60 14.47
C HIS A 223 -0.17 9.37 15.92
N ALA A 224 -1.08 8.87 16.76
CA ALA A 224 -0.82 8.55 18.16
C ALA A 224 0.27 7.46 18.32
N ALA A 225 0.40 6.57 17.35
CA ALA A 225 1.45 5.55 17.28
C ALA A 225 2.79 6.07 16.71
N ASN A 226 2.93 7.39 16.50
CA ASN A 226 4.07 8.04 15.87
C ASN A 226 4.28 7.72 14.38
N TYR A 227 3.25 7.30 13.67
CA TYR A 227 3.33 7.16 12.23
C TYR A 227 3.54 8.54 11.57
N ARG A 228 4.48 8.63 10.62
CA ARG A 228 4.81 9.87 9.87
C ARG A 228 4.95 9.59 8.37
N GLY A 229 4.54 8.41 7.94
CA GLY A 229 4.61 7.97 6.56
C GLY A 229 3.53 8.59 5.67
N TYR A 230 3.21 7.88 4.60
CA TYR A 230 2.24 8.29 3.61
C TYR A 230 0.83 7.77 3.92
N LEU A 231 -0.16 8.62 3.75
CA LEU A 231 -1.55 8.23 3.56
C LEU A 231 -1.78 8.12 2.05
N CYS A 232 -1.87 6.90 1.55
CA CYS A 232 -1.98 6.62 0.12
C CYS A 232 -3.44 6.39 -0.26
N LEU A 233 -4.01 7.26 -1.09
CA LEU A 233 -5.31 7.01 -1.70
C LEU A 233 -5.17 5.82 -2.66
N GLU A 234 -5.81 4.71 -2.34
CA GLU A 234 -5.93 3.56 -3.21
C GLU A 234 -7.33 3.51 -3.82
N TRP A 235 -7.47 4.20 -4.97
CA TRP A 235 -8.71 4.24 -5.73
C TRP A 235 -8.78 3.04 -6.68
N GLU A 236 -9.79 2.21 -6.53
CA GLU A 236 -9.91 0.87 -7.15
C GLU A 236 -10.41 0.90 -8.62
N LYS A 237 -10.18 2.00 -9.36
CA LYS A 237 -10.70 2.19 -10.74
C LYS A 237 -10.30 1.09 -11.72
N MET A 238 -9.12 0.50 -11.54
CA MET A 238 -8.64 -0.60 -12.40
C MET A 238 -9.56 -1.83 -12.33
N TRP A 239 -10.16 -2.07 -11.17
CA TRP A 239 -11.01 -3.24 -10.91
C TRP A 239 -12.50 -2.92 -10.99
N HIS A 240 -12.86 -1.66 -10.82
CA HIS A 240 -14.21 -1.15 -10.68
C HIS A 240 -14.46 -0.02 -11.68
N ALA A 241 -14.79 -0.39 -12.93
CA ALA A 241 -14.97 0.57 -14.03
C ALA A 241 -16.11 1.58 -13.76
N GLU A 242 -17.08 1.21 -12.92
CA GLU A 242 -18.23 2.04 -12.53
C GLU A 242 -17.87 3.18 -11.56
N LEU A 243 -16.70 3.13 -10.91
CA LEU A 243 -16.28 4.18 -9.99
C LEU A 243 -16.03 5.51 -10.72
N PRO A 244 -16.17 6.67 -10.03
CA PRO A 244 -15.79 7.96 -10.58
C PRO A 244 -14.42 7.98 -11.23
N GLU A 245 -14.29 8.76 -12.31
CA GLU A 245 -13.03 8.89 -13.06
C GLU A 245 -11.92 9.50 -12.20
N PRO A 246 -10.65 9.19 -12.49
CA PRO A 246 -9.51 9.68 -11.71
C PRO A 246 -9.44 11.20 -11.63
N GLU A 247 -9.92 11.92 -12.64
CA GLU A 247 -10.03 13.40 -12.66
C GLU A 247 -10.94 13.94 -11.57
N VAL A 248 -11.85 13.12 -11.04
CA VAL A 248 -12.75 13.46 -9.92
C VAL A 248 -12.15 12.94 -8.61
N ALA A 249 -11.78 11.66 -8.59
CA ALA A 249 -11.38 10.96 -7.36
C ALA A 249 -10.04 11.45 -6.80
N LEU A 250 -9.03 11.64 -7.64
CA LEU A 250 -7.70 12.01 -7.17
C LEU A 250 -7.66 13.46 -6.60
N PRO A 251 -8.22 14.48 -7.25
CA PRO A 251 -8.32 15.81 -6.62
C PRO A 251 -9.18 15.84 -5.35
N GLN A 252 -10.28 15.09 -5.32
CA GLN A 252 -11.14 15.00 -4.14
C GLN A 252 -10.40 14.34 -2.98
N GLY A 253 -9.70 13.21 -3.24
CA GLY A 253 -8.94 12.51 -2.23
C GLY A 253 -7.80 13.34 -1.63
N ALA A 254 -7.05 14.07 -2.46
CA ALA A 254 -6.00 14.99 -2.00
C ALA A 254 -6.54 16.07 -1.06
N ARG A 255 -7.68 16.69 -1.46
CA ARG A 255 -8.36 17.70 -0.64
C ARG A 255 -8.80 17.10 0.68
N TYR A 256 -9.53 15.97 0.65
CA TYR A 256 -10.00 15.30 1.86
C TYR A 256 -8.88 14.98 2.83
N LEU A 257 -7.79 14.34 2.35
CA LEU A 257 -6.65 13.95 3.19
C LEU A 257 -5.94 15.18 3.78
N SER A 258 -5.78 16.25 3.01
CA SER A 258 -5.16 17.50 3.50
C SER A 258 -6.03 18.18 4.58
N GLU A 259 -7.33 18.20 4.39
CA GLU A 259 -8.30 18.75 5.36
C GLU A 259 -8.36 17.86 6.61
N ALA A 260 -8.35 16.53 6.47
CA ALA A 260 -8.32 15.59 7.60
C ALA A 260 -7.07 15.80 8.46
N LEU A 261 -5.89 15.91 7.86
CA LEU A 261 -4.66 16.23 8.59
C LEU A 261 -4.77 17.57 9.34
N THR A 262 -5.35 18.58 8.70
CA THR A 262 -5.58 19.91 9.31
C THR A 262 -6.55 19.82 10.50
N ARG A 263 -7.70 19.15 10.33
CA ARG A 263 -8.71 18.95 11.40
C ARG A 263 -8.12 18.23 12.61
N LEU A 264 -7.22 17.28 12.36
CA LEU A 264 -6.57 16.49 13.43
C LEU A 264 -5.32 17.15 14.01
N GLY A 265 -4.92 18.34 13.55
CA GLY A 265 -3.72 19.02 13.98
C GLY A 265 -2.42 18.26 13.63
N ILE A 266 -2.45 17.46 12.58
CA ILE A 266 -1.32 16.64 12.14
C ILE A 266 -0.53 17.40 11.07
N PRO A 267 0.76 17.72 11.29
CA PRO A 267 1.55 18.43 10.30
C PRO A 267 1.74 17.59 9.03
N ARG A 268 1.64 18.24 7.87
CA ARG A 268 2.16 17.71 6.61
C ARG A 268 3.70 17.81 6.65
N GLY A 269 4.37 16.73 6.27
CA GLY A 269 5.82 16.65 6.35
C GLY A 269 6.48 16.69 5.00
#